data_835a54ac73bc424676bdcfb0a7aad49c
#
_entry.id   835a54ac73bc424676bdcfb0a7aad49c
#
_cell.length_a   1.000
_cell.length_b   1.000
_cell.length_c   1.000
_cell.angle_alpha   90.00
_cell.angle_beta   90.00
_cell.angle_gamma   90.00
#
_symmetry.space_group_name_H-M   'P 1'
#
loop_
_entity.id
_entity.type
_entity.pdbx_description
1 polymer ?
#
loop_
_entity_poly.entity_id
_entity_poly.type
_entity_poly.pdbx_seq_one_letter_code
_entity_poly.pdbx_strand_id
1 'polypeptide(L)'
;SYPTEYEQIFKTLTKSIHSEQPIVFSAHCHDDLGMAVSNSLAAIEGGARRIEGTVNGIGERAGNAALEEVALALYVRRDHYGIESQIKLDETKKTSDLISRYAGIRVPKNKAIVGQNAFSHESGIHQDGVLKHRETYEIMTPQLVGVSTTELPLGKLSGKHAFAEKLKSLGYDISTEDQINLFKQFKEVADKKKSVSDRDIHAIIQGSEHEQRAIYQLENLQLQYVSKVLQSAVVVIKDLSLIH
;
A
#
# COMPACT_ATOMS: atom_id res chain seq x y z
N SER A 1 10.40 -15.69 -23.08
CA SER A 1 9.02 -15.93 -23.61
C SER A 1 8.15 -14.72 -23.37
N TYR A 2 7.18 -14.52 -24.22
CA TYR A 2 6.12 -13.52 -24.09
C TYR A 2 4.72 -14.23 -24.03
N PRO A 3 3.67 -13.55 -23.61
CA PRO A 3 2.40 -14.21 -23.25
C PRO A 3 1.82 -15.14 -24.34
N THR A 4 1.73 -14.68 -25.58
CA THR A 4 1.17 -15.49 -26.68
C THR A 4 1.96 -16.77 -26.95
N GLU A 5 3.31 -16.69 -26.88
CA GLU A 5 4.17 -17.87 -27.01
C GLU A 5 3.95 -18.84 -25.85
N TYR A 6 3.82 -18.32 -24.63
CA TYR A 6 3.62 -19.13 -23.43
C TYR A 6 2.25 -19.81 -23.44
N GLU A 7 1.20 -19.12 -23.84
CA GLU A 7 -0.13 -19.70 -24.09
C GLU A 7 -0.08 -20.86 -25.09
N GLN A 8 0.64 -20.66 -26.22
CA GLN A 8 0.75 -21.70 -27.25
C GLN A 8 1.51 -22.94 -26.77
N ILE A 9 2.53 -22.76 -25.95
CA ILE A 9 3.24 -23.89 -25.31
C ILE A 9 2.27 -24.73 -24.49
N PHE A 10 1.48 -24.12 -23.61
CA PHE A 10 0.52 -24.85 -22.78
C PHE A 10 -0.62 -25.46 -23.60
N LYS A 11 -1.13 -24.77 -24.62
CA LYS A 11 -2.10 -25.35 -25.56
C LYS A 11 -1.57 -26.60 -26.26
N THR A 12 -0.31 -26.58 -26.63
CA THR A 12 0.35 -27.74 -27.27
C THR A 12 0.51 -28.87 -26.28
N LEU A 13 1.01 -28.60 -25.07
CA LEU A 13 1.20 -29.60 -24.04
C LEU A 13 -0.11 -30.29 -23.65
N THR A 14 -1.16 -29.50 -23.38
CA THR A 14 -2.47 -30.02 -22.97
C THR A 14 -3.16 -30.87 -24.05
N LYS A 15 -2.87 -30.60 -25.33
CA LYS A 15 -3.39 -31.40 -26.44
C LYS A 15 -2.58 -32.66 -26.74
N SER A 16 -1.26 -32.62 -26.50
CA SER A 16 -0.35 -33.68 -26.91
C SER A 16 -0.10 -34.73 -25.83
N ILE A 17 -0.29 -34.34 -24.57
CA ILE A 17 -0.01 -35.24 -23.43
C ILE A 17 -1.32 -35.82 -22.94
N HIS A 18 -1.43 -37.13 -23.04
CA HIS A 18 -2.56 -37.93 -22.56
C HIS A 18 -2.08 -38.89 -21.48
N SER A 19 -2.90 -39.08 -20.45
CA SER A 19 -2.64 -40.03 -19.36
C SER A 19 -3.96 -40.60 -18.85
N GLU A 20 -3.91 -41.83 -18.33
CA GLU A 20 -5.04 -42.43 -17.62
C GLU A 20 -5.29 -41.73 -16.28
N GLN A 21 -4.28 -41.08 -15.71
CA GLN A 21 -4.39 -40.28 -14.49
C GLN A 21 -4.59 -38.81 -14.84
N PRO A 22 -5.34 -38.04 -14.05
CA PRO A 22 -5.47 -36.60 -14.23
C PRO A 22 -4.11 -35.90 -14.18
N ILE A 23 -3.79 -35.12 -15.20
CA ILE A 23 -2.56 -34.29 -15.26
C ILE A 23 -2.92 -32.84 -14.96
N VAL A 24 -2.17 -32.21 -14.05
CA VAL A 24 -2.25 -30.79 -13.79
C VAL A 24 -0.97 -30.13 -14.28
N PHE A 25 -1.09 -29.29 -15.33
CA PHE A 25 0.01 -28.50 -15.82
C PHE A 25 0.22 -27.29 -14.90
N SER A 26 1.48 -27.07 -14.51
CA SER A 26 1.92 -25.97 -13.68
C SER A 26 2.80 -25.01 -14.48
N ALA A 27 2.60 -23.71 -14.26
CA ALA A 27 3.45 -22.66 -14.83
C ALA A 27 4.25 -21.97 -13.75
N HIS A 28 5.57 -21.86 -13.98
CA HIS A 28 6.51 -21.11 -13.16
C HIS A 28 7.19 -20.05 -14.02
N CYS A 29 7.07 -18.77 -13.65
CA CYS A 29 7.56 -17.65 -14.46
C CYS A 29 8.44 -16.73 -13.62
N HIS A 30 9.62 -16.38 -14.20
CA HIS A 30 10.49 -15.33 -13.69
C HIS A 30 10.18 -13.97 -14.33
N ASP A 31 10.49 -12.89 -13.62
CA ASP A 31 10.04 -11.53 -13.95
C ASP A 31 11.13 -10.66 -14.61
N ASP A 32 12.14 -11.26 -15.22
CA ASP A 32 13.30 -10.55 -15.78
C ASP A 32 12.93 -9.46 -16.80
N LEU A 33 11.80 -9.60 -17.48
CA LEU A 33 11.24 -8.62 -18.41
C LEU A 33 9.93 -8.00 -17.95
N GLY A 34 9.54 -8.18 -16.68
CA GLY A 34 8.25 -7.68 -16.15
C GLY A 34 7.03 -8.41 -16.72
N MET A 35 7.20 -9.66 -17.16
CA MET A 35 6.13 -10.43 -17.83
C MET A 35 5.69 -11.67 -17.04
N ALA A 36 6.18 -11.89 -15.84
CA ALA A 36 5.89 -13.12 -15.10
C ALA A 36 4.40 -13.34 -14.85
N VAL A 37 3.69 -12.30 -14.42
CA VAL A 37 2.24 -12.36 -14.20
C VAL A 37 1.48 -12.57 -15.50
N SER A 38 1.81 -11.83 -16.55
CA SER A 38 1.14 -11.95 -17.84
C SER A 38 1.38 -13.31 -18.50
N ASN A 39 2.60 -13.86 -18.39
CA ASN A 39 2.90 -15.22 -18.85
C ASN A 39 2.13 -16.29 -18.04
N SER A 40 2.01 -16.11 -16.72
CA SER A 40 1.23 -17.01 -15.87
C SER A 40 -0.26 -17.01 -16.25
N LEU A 41 -0.84 -15.86 -16.53
CA LEU A 41 -2.21 -15.74 -17.00
C LEU A 41 -2.38 -16.37 -18.39
N ALA A 42 -1.44 -16.15 -19.31
CA ALA A 42 -1.42 -16.78 -20.63
C ALA A 42 -1.29 -18.31 -20.54
N ALA A 43 -0.50 -18.83 -19.60
CA ALA A 43 -0.46 -20.28 -19.35
C ALA A 43 -1.81 -20.83 -18.90
N ILE A 44 -2.55 -20.10 -18.09
CA ILE A 44 -3.94 -20.47 -17.68
C ILE A 44 -4.85 -20.54 -18.90
N GLU A 45 -4.79 -19.55 -19.81
CA GLU A 45 -5.53 -19.57 -21.09
C GLU A 45 -5.10 -20.75 -21.97
N GLY A 46 -3.83 -21.14 -21.91
CA GLY A 46 -3.28 -22.32 -22.57
C GLY A 46 -3.69 -23.65 -21.94
N GLY A 47 -4.30 -23.65 -20.75
CA GLY A 47 -4.75 -24.87 -20.09
C GLY A 47 -4.01 -25.24 -18.80
N ALA A 48 -3.05 -24.42 -18.33
CA ALA A 48 -2.47 -24.61 -17.00
C ALA A 48 -3.55 -24.43 -15.90
N ARG A 49 -3.42 -25.20 -14.82
CA ARG A 49 -4.33 -25.14 -13.66
C ARG A 49 -3.60 -25.01 -12.33
N ARG A 50 -2.30 -24.82 -12.40
CA ARG A 50 -1.45 -24.48 -11.26
C ARG A 50 -0.50 -23.37 -11.66
N ILE A 51 -0.33 -22.38 -10.79
CA ILE A 51 0.67 -21.32 -10.92
C ILE A 51 1.61 -21.41 -9.73
N GLU A 52 2.89 -21.38 -10.01
CA GLU A 52 3.97 -21.32 -9.03
C GLU A 52 4.54 -19.90 -9.06
N GLY A 53 4.34 -19.20 -7.98
CA GLY A 53 4.79 -17.82 -7.81
C GLY A 53 5.08 -17.53 -6.34
N THR A 54 5.28 -16.27 -6.03
CA THR A 54 5.59 -15.84 -4.67
C THR A 54 4.77 -14.61 -4.30
N VAL A 55 4.51 -14.45 -3.00
CA VAL A 55 3.91 -13.22 -2.50
C VAL A 55 4.89 -12.07 -2.72
N ASN A 56 4.39 -10.94 -3.18
CA ASN A 56 5.17 -9.76 -3.58
C ASN A 56 6.10 -9.99 -4.79
N GLY A 57 6.04 -11.13 -5.44
CA GLY A 57 6.92 -11.48 -6.55
C GLY A 57 8.38 -11.68 -6.16
N ILE A 58 8.68 -11.93 -4.89
CA ILE A 58 10.06 -12.13 -4.42
C ILE A 58 10.69 -13.35 -5.08
N GLY A 59 12.01 -13.32 -5.31
CA GLY A 59 12.75 -14.43 -5.91
C GLY A 59 14.11 -14.00 -6.41
N GLU A 60 14.76 -14.90 -7.13
CA GLU A 60 16.05 -14.63 -7.74
C GLU A 60 15.95 -13.55 -8.84
N ARG A 61 17.02 -12.80 -9.05
CA ARG A 61 17.14 -11.73 -10.06
C ARG A 61 16.03 -10.68 -9.94
N ALA A 62 15.08 -10.66 -10.91
CA ALA A 62 13.94 -9.76 -10.89
C ALA A 62 12.71 -10.32 -10.15
N GLY A 63 12.80 -11.57 -9.67
CA GLY A 63 11.73 -12.23 -8.92
C GLY A 63 10.88 -13.18 -9.75
N ASN A 64 9.77 -13.58 -9.19
CA ASN A 64 8.79 -14.52 -9.74
C ASN A 64 7.45 -13.83 -10.02
N ALA A 65 6.50 -14.57 -10.58
CA ALA A 65 5.12 -14.10 -10.68
C ALA A 65 4.56 -13.79 -9.28
N ALA A 66 4.01 -12.58 -9.11
CA ALA A 66 3.36 -12.17 -7.88
C ALA A 66 1.99 -12.85 -7.77
N LEU A 67 1.81 -13.72 -6.77
CA LEU A 67 0.57 -14.51 -6.60
C LEU A 67 -0.66 -13.64 -6.37
N GLU A 68 -0.52 -12.53 -5.65
CA GLU A 68 -1.59 -11.57 -5.42
C GLU A 68 -2.08 -10.92 -6.72
N GLU A 69 -1.17 -10.67 -7.66
CA GLU A 69 -1.51 -10.08 -8.96
C GLU A 69 -2.24 -11.09 -9.85
N VAL A 70 -1.77 -12.33 -9.88
CA VAL A 70 -2.44 -13.41 -10.61
C VAL A 70 -3.85 -13.67 -10.05
N ALA A 71 -3.96 -13.80 -8.72
CA ALA A 71 -5.24 -14.09 -8.06
C ALA A 71 -6.28 -12.98 -8.27
N LEU A 72 -5.85 -11.72 -8.14
CA LEU A 72 -6.74 -10.58 -8.36
C LEU A 72 -7.13 -10.44 -9.83
N ALA A 73 -6.21 -10.66 -10.78
CA ALA A 73 -6.52 -10.63 -12.21
C ALA A 73 -7.60 -11.66 -12.57
N LEU A 74 -7.50 -12.88 -12.05
CA LEU A 74 -8.50 -13.93 -12.24
C LEU A 74 -9.86 -13.52 -11.65
N TYR A 75 -9.88 -12.90 -10.48
CA TYR A 75 -11.11 -12.44 -9.85
C TYR A 75 -11.76 -11.29 -10.61
N VAL A 76 -11.00 -10.27 -10.98
CA VAL A 76 -11.52 -9.08 -11.70
C VAL A 76 -11.99 -9.45 -13.10
N ARG A 77 -11.28 -10.36 -13.77
CA ARG A 77 -11.58 -10.80 -15.13
C ARG A 77 -12.15 -12.24 -15.17
N ARG A 78 -12.92 -12.60 -14.14
CA ARG A 78 -13.63 -13.89 -14.12
C ARG A 78 -14.57 -14.10 -15.31
N ASP A 79 -15.07 -12.99 -15.88
CA ASP A 79 -15.84 -12.98 -17.11
C ASP A 79 -15.05 -13.57 -18.30
N HIS A 80 -13.76 -13.33 -18.34
CA HIS A 80 -12.85 -13.77 -19.40
C HIS A 80 -12.24 -15.14 -19.12
N TYR A 81 -11.67 -15.32 -17.91
CA TYR A 81 -10.94 -16.56 -17.60
C TYR A 81 -11.86 -17.75 -17.28
N GLY A 82 -13.05 -17.53 -16.76
CA GLY A 82 -13.97 -18.58 -16.33
C GLY A 82 -13.39 -19.50 -15.25
N ILE A 83 -12.38 -19.04 -14.51
CA ILE A 83 -11.64 -19.80 -13.50
C ILE A 83 -11.60 -18.98 -12.20
N GLU A 84 -11.81 -19.68 -11.10
CA GLU A 84 -11.75 -19.09 -9.77
C GLU A 84 -10.50 -19.57 -9.01
N SER A 85 -9.85 -18.66 -8.30
CA SER A 85 -8.79 -18.96 -7.36
C SER A 85 -9.39 -19.11 -5.95
N GLN A 86 -8.84 -20.03 -5.16
CA GLN A 86 -9.21 -20.18 -3.74
C GLN A 86 -8.40 -19.28 -2.79
N ILE A 87 -7.56 -18.41 -3.34
CA ILE A 87 -6.81 -17.43 -2.54
C ILE A 87 -7.78 -16.42 -1.93
N LYS A 88 -7.69 -16.23 -0.62
CA LYS A 88 -8.46 -15.23 0.12
C LYS A 88 -7.89 -13.84 -0.15
N LEU A 89 -8.54 -13.08 -1.03
CA LEU A 89 -8.06 -11.75 -1.45
C LEU A 89 -8.02 -10.75 -0.30
N ASP A 90 -8.93 -10.86 0.67
CA ASP A 90 -9.01 -10.02 1.87
C ASP A 90 -7.82 -10.19 2.84
N GLU A 91 -7.03 -11.25 2.71
CA GLU A 91 -5.79 -11.47 3.44
C GLU A 91 -4.53 -10.97 2.67
N THR A 92 -4.69 -10.45 1.46
CA THR A 92 -3.58 -10.10 0.55
C THR A 92 -2.63 -9.08 1.17
N LYS A 93 -3.16 -7.94 1.64
CA LYS A 93 -2.33 -6.87 2.22
C LYS A 93 -1.58 -7.34 3.46
N LYS A 94 -2.26 -8.00 4.36
CA LYS A 94 -1.69 -8.56 5.59
C LYS A 94 -0.59 -9.58 5.31
N THR A 95 -0.81 -10.47 4.33
CA THR A 95 0.19 -11.46 3.91
C THR A 95 1.40 -10.80 3.27
N SER A 96 1.18 -9.80 2.40
CA SER A 96 2.25 -9.02 1.78
C SER A 96 3.13 -8.34 2.82
N ASP A 97 2.53 -7.69 3.82
CA ASP A 97 3.26 -6.99 4.90
C ASP A 97 4.03 -7.99 5.79
N LEU A 98 3.43 -9.14 6.07
CA LEU A 98 4.07 -10.21 6.84
C LEU A 98 5.34 -10.69 6.13
N ILE A 99 5.22 -11.06 4.86
CA ILE A 99 6.34 -11.56 4.05
C ILE A 99 7.42 -10.47 3.89
N SER A 100 7.04 -9.22 3.61
CA SER A 100 7.96 -8.08 3.55
C SER A 100 8.79 -7.94 4.82
N ARG A 101 8.16 -8.07 5.97
CA ARG A 101 8.81 -7.99 7.30
C ARG A 101 9.80 -9.14 7.52
N TYR A 102 9.39 -10.38 7.27
CA TYR A 102 10.23 -11.55 7.52
C TYR A 102 11.36 -11.69 6.49
N ALA A 103 11.12 -11.36 5.23
CA ALA A 103 12.14 -11.40 4.19
C ALA A 103 13.10 -10.19 4.25
N GLY A 104 12.77 -9.14 5.00
CA GLY A 104 13.56 -7.90 5.01
C GLY A 104 13.50 -7.11 3.71
N ILE A 105 12.58 -7.43 2.80
CA ILE A 105 12.43 -6.82 1.48
C ILE A 105 11.24 -5.86 1.52
N ARG A 106 11.50 -4.58 1.29
CA ARG A 106 10.43 -3.57 1.27
C ARG A 106 9.62 -3.65 -0.02
N VAL A 107 8.30 -3.65 0.12
CA VAL A 107 7.40 -3.50 -1.02
C VAL A 107 7.51 -2.08 -1.57
N PRO A 108 7.77 -1.90 -2.88
CA PRO A 108 7.76 -0.58 -3.51
C PRO A 108 6.42 0.12 -3.34
N LYS A 109 6.43 1.43 -3.13
CA LYS A 109 5.19 2.21 -2.91
C LYS A 109 4.20 2.11 -4.07
N ASN A 110 4.71 1.97 -5.28
CA ASN A 110 3.94 1.83 -6.51
C ASN A 110 3.68 0.38 -6.93
N LYS A 111 3.98 -0.61 -6.08
CA LYS A 111 3.66 -2.01 -6.38
C LYS A 111 2.15 -2.16 -6.56
N ALA A 112 1.75 -2.87 -7.59
CA ALA A 112 0.35 -3.17 -7.83
C ALA A 112 -0.28 -3.82 -6.59
N ILE A 113 -1.53 -3.52 -6.31
CA ILE A 113 -2.39 -4.10 -5.26
C ILE A 113 -1.94 -3.79 -3.83
N VAL A 114 -0.68 -4.08 -3.46
CA VAL A 114 -0.16 -4.07 -2.08
C VAL A 114 0.70 -2.85 -1.77
N GLY A 115 1.11 -2.09 -2.78
CA GLY A 115 1.90 -0.87 -2.59
C GLY A 115 1.12 0.23 -1.90
N GLN A 116 1.81 1.09 -1.16
CA GLN A 116 1.19 2.19 -0.40
C GLN A 116 0.37 3.14 -1.29
N ASN A 117 0.75 3.29 -2.56
CA ASN A 117 0.08 4.18 -3.51
C ASN A 117 -1.05 3.49 -4.29
N ALA A 118 -1.27 2.19 -4.12
CA ALA A 118 -2.22 1.41 -4.93
C ALA A 118 -3.65 1.97 -4.90
N PHE A 119 -4.04 2.61 -3.79
CA PHE A 119 -5.36 3.22 -3.58
C PHE A 119 -5.29 4.73 -3.36
N SER A 120 -4.16 5.38 -3.69
CA SER A 120 -3.96 6.81 -3.52
C SER A 120 -4.32 7.56 -4.80
N HIS A 121 -5.30 8.44 -4.75
CA HIS A 121 -5.70 9.31 -5.86
C HIS A 121 -5.15 10.72 -5.61
N GLU A 122 -4.23 11.18 -6.46
CA GLU A 122 -3.58 12.50 -6.31
C GLU A 122 -4.33 13.64 -7.02
N SER A 123 -5.26 13.34 -7.94
CA SER A 123 -5.97 14.39 -8.68
C SER A 123 -7.41 14.58 -8.21
N GLY A 124 -7.84 15.85 -8.07
CA GLY A 124 -9.21 16.20 -7.69
C GLY A 124 -10.27 15.70 -8.69
N ILE A 125 -9.92 15.59 -9.98
CA ILE A 125 -10.81 15.04 -11.02
C ILE A 125 -11.04 13.54 -10.78
N HIS A 126 -10.01 12.79 -10.40
CA HIS A 126 -10.15 11.38 -10.07
C HIS A 126 -10.95 11.19 -8.77
N GLN A 127 -10.77 12.04 -7.77
CA GLN A 127 -11.57 11.99 -6.53
C GLN A 127 -13.05 12.28 -6.79
N ASP A 128 -13.38 13.26 -7.63
CA ASP A 128 -14.77 13.55 -8.00
C ASP A 128 -15.38 12.42 -8.85
N GLY A 129 -14.60 11.79 -9.73
CA GLY A 129 -15.00 10.62 -10.51
C GLY A 129 -15.29 9.39 -9.64
N VAL A 130 -14.44 9.12 -8.64
CA VAL A 130 -14.63 8.03 -7.66
C VAL A 130 -15.88 8.29 -6.80
N LEU A 131 -16.15 9.52 -6.42
CA LEU A 131 -17.36 9.88 -5.66
C LEU A 131 -18.65 9.70 -6.47
N LYS A 132 -18.61 9.92 -7.80
CA LYS A 132 -19.77 9.84 -8.67
C LYS A 132 -20.00 8.46 -9.28
N HIS A 133 -18.93 7.77 -9.66
CA HIS A 133 -18.96 6.44 -10.27
C HIS A 133 -17.73 5.62 -9.87
N ARG A 134 -17.76 5.06 -8.68
CA ARG A 134 -16.64 4.30 -8.10
C ARG A 134 -16.15 3.17 -9.00
N GLU A 135 -17.08 2.44 -9.62
CA GLU A 135 -16.78 1.30 -10.51
C GLU A 135 -16.06 1.69 -11.81
N THR A 136 -16.10 2.96 -12.21
CA THR A 136 -15.46 3.42 -13.46
C THR A 136 -13.95 3.64 -13.30
N TYR A 137 -13.48 3.92 -12.05
CA TYR A 137 -12.10 4.27 -11.76
C TYR A 137 -11.38 3.24 -10.88
N GLU A 138 -12.11 2.38 -10.20
CA GLU A 138 -11.56 1.36 -9.29
C GLU A 138 -11.95 -0.03 -9.78
N ILE A 139 -11.00 -0.74 -10.41
CA ILE A 139 -11.17 -2.16 -10.78
C ILE A 139 -11.15 -3.08 -9.54
N MET A 140 -10.72 -2.56 -8.39
CA MET A 140 -10.67 -3.23 -7.10
C MET A 140 -10.93 -2.22 -5.98
N THR A 141 -11.56 -2.66 -4.90
CA THR A 141 -11.72 -1.84 -3.69
C THR A 141 -10.62 -2.14 -2.67
N PRO A 142 -10.25 -1.17 -1.80
CA PRO A 142 -9.30 -1.44 -0.72
C PRO A 142 -9.70 -2.63 0.14
N GLN A 143 -10.97 -2.73 0.50
CA GLN A 143 -11.53 -3.81 1.33
C GLN A 143 -11.37 -5.18 0.71
N LEU A 144 -11.48 -5.29 -0.63
CA LEU A 144 -11.31 -6.56 -1.35
C LEU A 144 -9.95 -7.20 -1.09
N VAL A 145 -8.92 -6.39 -0.91
CA VAL A 145 -7.54 -6.86 -0.70
C VAL A 145 -7.06 -6.70 0.74
N GLY A 146 -7.99 -6.44 1.67
CA GLY A 146 -7.70 -6.34 3.09
C GLY A 146 -7.04 -5.04 3.54
N VAL A 147 -7.15 -3.96 2.73
CA VAL A 147 -6.72 -2.61 3.13
C VAL A 147 -7.91 -1.93 3.81
N SER A 148 -7.75 -1.55 5.07
CA SER A 148 -8.76 -0.73 5.74
C SER A 148 -8.74 0.69 5.18
N THR A 149 -9.91 1.34 5.08
CA THR A 149 -10.01 2.75 4.65
C THR A 149 -9.24 3.69 5.57
N THR A 150 -9.02 3.28 6.81
CA THR A 150 -8.26 4.01 7.82
C THR A 150 -6.74 3.93 7.63
N GLU A 151 -6.25 2.95 6.84
CA GLU A 151 -4.83 2.81 6.51
C GLU A 151 -4.42 3.66 5.30
N LEU A 152 -5.38 4.26 4.60
CA LEU A 152 -5.06 5.16 3.49
C LEU A 152 -4.30 6.38 4.01
N PRO A 153 -3.15 6.72 3.39
CA PRO A 153 -2.39 7.88 3.82
C PRO A 153 -3.18 9.17 3.58
N LEU A 154 -3.25 10.01 4.61
CA LEU A 154 -3.80 11.35 4.46
C LEU A 154 -2.77 12.26 3.78
N GLY A 155 -3.26 13.20 2.97
CA GLY A 155 -2.42 14.14 2.26
C GLY A 155 -3.12 15.48 2.00
N LYS A 156 -2.50 16.33 1.17
CA LYS A 156 -2.99 17.68 0.85
C LYS A 156 -4.46 17.72 0.38
N LEU A 157 -4.91 16.69 -0.35
CA LEU A 157 -6.26 16.62 -0.91
C LEU A 157 -7.28 15.95 0.02
N SER A 158 -6.85 15.41 1.16
CA SER A 158 -7.76 14.77 2.13
C SER A 158 -8.72 15.80 2.74
N GLY A 159 -10.00 15.46 2.74
CA GLY A 159 -11.08 16.27 3.30
C GLY A 159 -11.22 16.12 4.81
N LYS A 160 -12.05 16.99 5.42
CA LYS A 160 -12.35 16.96 6.86
C LYS A 160 -12.91 15.62 7.33
N HIS A 161 -13.76 14.97 6.51
CA HIS A 161 -14.36 13.68 6.84
C HIS A 161 -13.32 12.58 6.98
N ALA A 162 -12.41 12.45 6.00
CA ALA A 162 -11.33 11.47 6.05
C ALA A 162 -10.38 11.69 7.24
N PHE A 163 -10.11 12.95 7.59
CA PHE A 163 -9.32 13.31 8.76
C PHE A 163 -10.03 12.91 10.06
N ALA A 164 -11.33 13.18 10.17
CA ALA A 164 -12.14 12.82 11.36
C ALA A 164 -12.23 11.29 11.54
N GLU A 165 -12.43 10.54 10.45
CA GLU A 165 -12.41 9.07 10.50
C GLU A 165 -11.05 8.54 10.95
N LYS A 166 -9.96 9.15 10.47
CA LYS A 166 -8.61 8.76 10.88
C LYS A 166 -8.36 9.04 12.35
N LEU A 167 -8.81 10.18 12.91
CA LEU A 167 -8.73 10.47 14.34
C LEU A 167 -9.43 9.39 15.16
N LYS A 168 -10.66 9.02 14.77
CA LYS A 168 -11.41 7.95 15.44
C LYS A 168 -10.70 6.60 15.38
N SER A 169 -10.10 6.26 14.22
CA SER A 169 -9.36 5.00 14.07
C SER A 169 -8.11 4.94 14.94
N LEU A 170 -7.51 6.09 15.24
CA LEU A 170 -6.37 6.21 16.14
C LEU A 170 -6.79 6.27 17.64
N GLY A 171 -8.09 6.16 17.90
CA GLY A 171 -8.64 6.13 19.27
C GLY A 171 -8.90 7.50 19.89
N TYR A 172 -8.87 8.57 19.07
CA TYR A 172 -9.15 9.92 19.56
C TYR A 172 -10.64 10.26 19.42
N ASP A 173 -11.27 10.57 20.55
CA ASP A 173 -12.61 11.14 20.62
C ASP A 173 -12.51 12.65 20.87
N ILE A 174 -12.57 13.42 19.77
CA ILE A 174 -12.27 14.86 19.77
C ILE A 174 -13.56 15.64 19.41
N SER A 175 -13.83 16.73 20.13
CA SER A 175 -14.96 17.60 19.86
C SER A 175 -14.95 18.16 18.43
N THR A 176 -16.11 18.48 17.87
CA THR A 176 -16.21 19.03 16.51
C THR A 176 -15.43 20.36 16.37
N GLU A 177 -15.37 21.14 17.44
CA GLU A 177 -14.68 22.44 17.47
C GLU A 177 -13.14 22.23 17.41
N ASP A 178 -12.61 21.32 18.21
CA ASP A 178 -11.21 20.97 18.22
C ASP A 178 -10.77 20.30 16.91
N GLN A 179 -11.64 19.46 16.32
CA GLN A 179 -11.39 18.87 15.00
C GLN A 179 -11.15 19.92 13.90
N ILE A 180 -11.82 21.08 13.96
CA ILE A 180 -11.64 22.17 12.99
C ILE A 180 -10.22 22.75 13.13
N ASN A 181 -9.75 22.95 14.36
CA ASN A 181 -8.42 23.51 14.61
C ASN A 181 -7.33 22.50 14.25
N LEU A 182 -7.48 21.24 14.63
CA LEU A 182 -6.57 20.16 14.26
C LEU A 182 -6.51 19.95 12.74
N PHE A 183 -7.63 20.11 12.04
CA PHE A 183 -7.66 20.00 10.59
C PHE A 183 -6.90 21.13 9.91
N LYS A 184 -6.87 22.36 10.46
CA LYS A 184 -6.02 23.45 9.93
C LYS A 184 -4.55 23.09 10.07
N GLN A 185 -4.12 22.65 11.26
CA GLN A 185 -2.73 22.23 11.51
C GLN A 185 -2.34 21.03 10.62
N PHE A 186 -3.25 20.07 10.46
CA PHE A 186 -3.07 18.96 9.52
C PHE A 186 -2.82 19.47 8.08
N LYS A 187 -3.56 20.47 7.61
CA LYS A 187 -3.37 21.05 6.27
C LYS A 187 -1.99 21.71 6.12
N GLU A 188 -1.51 22.41 7.13
CA GLU A 188 -0.17 23.02 7.13
C GLU A 188 0.94 21.97 7.03
N VAL A 189 0.79 20.83 7.71
CA VAL A 189 1.72 19.72 7.60
C VAL A 189 1.61 19.05 6.23
N ALA A 190 0.38 18.84 5.74
CA ALA A 190 0.12 18.22 4.44
C ALA A 190 0.58 19.07 3.25
N ASP A 191 0.69 20.39 3.40
CA ASP A 191 1.26 21.29 2.39
C ASP A 191 2.80 21.14 2.28
N LYS A 192 3.45 20.74 3.36
CA LYS A 192 4.90 20.55 3.43
C LYS A 192 5.34 19.11 3.16
N LYS A 193 4.44 18.13 3.26
CA LYS A 193 4.70 16.71 3.10
C LYS A 193 3.75 16.10 2.07
N LYS A 194 4.24 15.22 1.23
CA LYS A 194 3.43 14.48 0.24
C LYS A 194 2.38 13.57 0.90
N SER A 195 2.69 12.99 2.07
CA SER A 195 1.77 12.18 2.87
C SER A 195 1.97 12.45 4.36
N VAL A 196 0.89 12.49 5.11
CA VAL A 196 0.88 12.67 6.56
C VAL A 196 0.73 11.31 7.21
N SER A 197 1.70 10.92 8.03
CA SER A 197 1.71 9.65 8.75
C SER A 197 0.92 9.74 10.06
N ASP A 198 0.60 8.58 10.65
CA ASP A 198 -0.03 8.51 11.96
C ASP A 198 0.81 9.20 13.05
N ARG A 199 2.15 9.13 12.94
CA ARG A 199 3.05 9.87 13.83
C ARG A 199 2.91 11.39 13.71
N ASP A 200 2.69 11.88 12.50
CA ASP A 200 2.46 13.31 12.28
C ASP A 200 1.12 13.75 12.89
N ILE A 201 0.09 12.91 12.80
CA ILE A 201 -1.22 13.17 13.42
C ILE A 201 -1.11 13.18 14.93
N HIS A 202 -0.43 12.20 15.52
CA HIS A 202 -0.14 12.20 16.96
C HIS A 202 0.61 13.46 17.40
N ALA A 203 1.62 13.90 16.62
CA ALA A 203 2.37 15.11 16.92
C ALA A 203 1.50 16.38 16.84
N ILE A 204 0.58 16.47 15.87
CA ILE A 204 -0.37 17.57 15.75
C ILE A 204 -1.27 17.64 16.99
N ILE A 205 -1.80 16.50 17.44
CA ILE A 205 -2.69 16.43 18.61
C ILE A 205 -1.93 16.81 19.89
N GLN A 206 -0.76 16.21 20.10
CA GLN A 206 0.09 16.50 21.26
C GLN A 206 0.58 17.95 21.25
N GLY A 207 0.90 18.51 20.08
CA GLY A 207 1.30 19.91 19.94
C GLY A 207 0.21 20.88 20.35
N SER A 208 -1.05 20.61 20.00
CA SER A 208 -2.20 21.43 20.38
C SER A 208 -2.51 21.34 21.89
N GLU A 209 -2.27 20.18 22.51
CA GLU A 209 -2.37 20.02 23.97
C GLU A 209 -1.22 20.71 24.71
N HIS A 210 -0.02 20.76 24.12
CA HIS A 210 1.17 21.38 24.73
C HIS A 210 1.18 22.90 24.58
N GLU A 211 0.64 23.48 23.50
CA GLU A 211 0.51 24.95 23.39
C GLU A 211 -0.32 25.56 24.52
N GLN A 212 -1.26 24.79 25.09
CA GLN A 212 -2.03 25.23 26.25
C GLN A 212 -1.30 25.05 27.61
N ARG A 213 -0.19 24.34 27.65
CA ARG A 213 0.56 23.99 28.88
C ARG A 213 2.09 24.12 28.79
N ALA A 214 2.60 24.73 27.74
CA ALA A 214 4.04 24.82 27.56
C ALA A 214 4.65 25.76 28.65
N ILE A 215 5.37 25.17 29.60
CA ILE A 215 6.18 25.89 30.58
C ILE A 215 7.53 26.26 29.95
N TYR A 216 7.97 25.53 28.94
CA TYR A 216 9.25 25.70 28.25
C TYR A 216 9.06 25.88 26.75
N GLN A 217 9.83 26.81 26.17
CA GLN A 217 9.89 27.04 24.73
C GLN A 217 11.29 26.73 24.20
N LEU A 218 11.39 25.95 23.13
CA LEU A 218 12.68 25.73 22.45
C LEU A 218 13.11 27.02 21.75
N GLU A 219 14.25 27.59 22.16
CA GLU A 219 14.81 28.80 21.57
C GLU A 219 15.82 28.48 20.48
N ASN A 220 16.70 27.50 20.71
CA ASN A 220 17.71 27.09 19.75
C ASN A 220 18.05 25.61 19.88
N LEU A 221 18.32 24.97 18.75
CA LEU A 221 18.83 23.60 18.65
C LEU A 221 20.01 23.57 17.69
N GLN A 222 21.20 23.29 18.20
CA GLN A 222 22.40 23.06 17.41
C GLN A 222 22.79 21.60 17.47
N LEU A 223 22.87 20.94 16.30
CA LEU A 223 23.31 19.56 16.14
C LEU A 223 24.71 19.57 15.50
N GLN A 224 25.70 18.99 16.18
CA GLN A 224 27.03 18.79 15.63
C GLN A 224 27.24 17.32 15.28
N TYR A 225 27.48 17.08 13.99
CA TYR A 225 27.88 15.77 13.47
C TYR A 225 29.39 15.77 13.28
N VAL A 226 30.11 15.08 14.15
CA VAL A 226 31.55 14.79 13.94
C VAL A 226 31.65 13.30 13.57
N SER A 227 32.26 13.01 12.43
CA SER A 227 32.36 11.66 11.87
C SER A 227 32.87 10.64 12.89
N LYS A 228 32.06 9.67 13.18
CA LYS A 228 32.28 8.38 13.85
C LYS A 228 32.32 8.32 15.39
N VAL A 229 32.47 9.38 16.19
CA VAL A 229 32.72 9.19 17.63
C VAL A 229 31.89 10.06 18.59
N LEU A 230 31.48 11.25 18.24
CA LEU A 230 30.67 12.08 19.15
C LEU A 230 29.59 12.86 18.37
N GLN A 231 28.36 12.58 18.73
CA GLN A 231 27.23 13.43 18.36
C GLN A 231 26.88 14.30 19.56
N SER A 232 26.93 15.62 19.42
CA SER A 232 26.53 16.54 20.47
C SER A 232 25.32 17.37 20.00
N ALA A 233 24.42 17.63 20.93
CA ALA A 233 23.30 18.55 20.74
C ALA A 233 23.34 19.61 21.82
N VAL A 234 23.27 20.87 21.42
CA VAL A 234 23.05 22.00 22.33
C VAL A 234 21.60 22.43 22.19
N VAL A 235 20.88 22.34 23.29
CA VAL A 235 19.44 22.70 23.35
C VAL A 235 19.33 23.92 24.26
N VAL A 236 18.82 25.02 23.75
CA VAL A 236 18.48 26.22 24.51
C VAL A 236 16.97 26.28 24.65
N ILE A 237 16.48 26.25 25.90
CA ILE A 237 15.08 26.35 26.24
C ILE A 237 14.80 27.60 27.04
N LYS A 238 13.70 28.25 26.77
CA LYS A 238 13.19 29.39 27.53
C LYS A 238 12.12 28.90 28.50
N ASP A 239 12.29 29.22 29.78
CA ASP A 239 11.28 28.95 30.78
C ASP A 239 10.23 30.07 30.75
N LEU A 240 8.98 29.69 30.43
CA LEU A 240 7.88 30.62 30.32
C LEU A 240 7.19 30.86 31.68
N SER A 241 7.49 30.06 32.69
CA SER A 241 6.94 30.23 34.05
C SER A 241 7.48 31.48 34.75
N LEU A 242 8.59 32.06 34.25
CA LEU A 242 9.22 33.23 34.81
C LEU A 242 8.77 34.56 34.17
N ILE A 243 7.82 34.52 33.24
CA ILE A 243 7.28 35.72 32.59
C ILE A 243 5.96 36.07 33.27
N HIS A 244 6.04 36.89 34.30
CA HIS A 244 4.93 37.58 34.92
C HIS A 244 5.07 39.08 34.73
#